data_7196c98ac18cf1f9dae9a888932d4357
#
_entry.id   7196c98ac18cf1f9dae9a888932d4357
#
_cell.length_a   1.000
_cell.length_b   1.000
_cell.length_c   1.000
_cell.angle_alpha   90.00
_cell.angle_beta   90.00
_cell.angle_gamma   90.00
#
_symmetry.space_group_name_H-M   'P 1'
#
loop_
_entity.id
_entity.type
_entity.pdbx_description
1 polymer ?
#
loop_
_entity_poly.entity_id
_entity_poly.type
_entity_poly.pdbx_seq_one_letter_code
_entity_poly.pdbx_strand_id
1 'polypeptide(L)'
;RNREAVEGETTKLLICIVQDNDVNPLMEELVENEFRVTKLSSTGGFLKSGNTTLFLGVEEDQVEDALEIIRANCKRRTTITPMMNPQYESGMYQSIPLEIEVGGATVFQLDIDQMFRL
;
A
#
# COMPACT_ATOMS: atom_id res chain seq x y z
N ARG A 1 -18.73 0.33 -27.00
CA ARG A 1 -17.49 0.91 -26.56
C ARG A 1 -16.44 0.91 -27.66
N ASN A 2 -15.73 1.95 -27.73
CA ASN A 2 -14.79 2.17 -28.82
C ASN A 2 -13.46 1.51 -28.54
N ARG A 3 -13.06 0.58 -29.41
CA ARG A 3 -11.82 -0.15 -29.24
C ARG A 3 -10.59 0.67 -29.59
N GLU A 4 -10.79 1.82 -30.13
CA GLU A 4 -9.66 2.69 -30.43
C GLU A 4 -9.01 3.22 -29.17
N ALA A 5 -9.67 3.06 -28.06
CA ALA A 5 -9.07 3.43 -26.80
C ALA A 5 -8.13 2.36 -26.29
N VAL A 6 -7.45 1.68 -27.19
CA VAL A 6 -6.43 0.69 -26.79
C VAL A 6 -5.33 1.41 -26.02
N GLU A 7 -5.04 2.65 -26.36
CA GLU A 7 -4.19 3.47 -25.53
C GLU A 7 -4.84 3.64 -24.18
N GLY A 8 -4.09 3.40 -23.14
CA GLY A 8 -4.62 3.48 -21.80
C GLY A 8 -5.30 2.20 -21.36
N GLU A 9 -5.20 1.16 -22.17
CA GLU A 9 -5.76 -0.12 -21.78
C GLU A 9 -4.87 -0.76 -20.72
N THR A 10 -5.50 -1.24 -19.65
CA THR A 10 -4.77 -1.87 -18.56
C THR A 10 -4.24 -3.22 -19.00
N THR A 11 -2.95 -3.40 -18.88
CA THR A 11 -2.30 -4.66 -19.26
C THR A 11 -1.57 -5.33 -18.12
N LYS A 12 -1.37 -4.64 -17.01
CA LYS A 12 -0.67 -5.20 -15.87
C LYS A 12 -1.48 -4.99 -14.62
N LEU A 13 -1.43 -5.97 -13.74
CA LEU A 13 -2.06 -5.87 -12.43
C LEU A 13 -0.96 -5.84 -11.38
N LEU A 14 -0.97 -4.82 -10.55
CA LEU A 14 -0.08 -4.75 -9.40
C LEU A 14 -0.90 -5.01 -8.15
N ILE A 15 -0.48 -6.00 -7.39
CA ILE A 15 -1.08 -6.30 -6.10
C ILE A 15 -0.09 -5.83 -5.06
N CYS A 16 -0.48 -4.82 -4.28
CA CYS A 16 0.39 -4.18 -3.32
C CYS A 16 -0.09 -4.47 -1.92
N ILE A 17 0.81 -4.97 -1.09
CA ILE A 17 0.51 -5.20 0.32
C ILE A 17 1.35 -4.22 1.11
N VAL A 18 0.70 -3.31 1.83
CA VAL A 18 1.36 -2.23 2.54
C VAL A 18 0.80 -2.15 3.94
N GLN A 19 1.51 -1.45 4.81
CA GLN A 19 1.02 -1.24 6.18
C GLN A 19 -0.13 -0.24 6.19
N ASP A 20 -1.07 -0.45 7.11
CA ASP A 20 -2.28 0.37 7.17
C ASP A 20 -1.97 1.87 7.24
N ASN A 21 -0.91 2.22 7.97
CA ASN A 21 -0.57 3.63 8.15
C ASN A 21 -0.13 4.31 6.86
N ASP A 22 0.30 3.52 5.88
CA ASP A 22 0.81 4.08 4.63
C ASP A 22 -0.27 4.14 3.55
N VAL A 23 -1.45 3.60 3.80
CA VAL A 23 -2.48 3.44 2.77
C VAL A 23 -3.01 4.78 2.27
N ASN A 24 -3.39 5.66 3.20
CA ASN A 24 -4.05 6.90 2.80
C ASN A 24 -3.15 7.81 1.97
N PRO A 25 -1.93 8.11 2.42
CA PRO A 25 -1.07 8.94 1.56
C PRO A 25 -0.72 8.26 0.26
N LEU A 26 -0.56 6.93 0.26
CA LEU A 26 -0.26 6.23 -0.98
C LEU A 26 -1.42 6.32 -1.96
N MET A 27 -2.64 6.05 -1.50
CA MET A 27 -3.80 6.11 -2.39
C MET A 27 -4.01 7.52 -2.92
N GLU A 28 -3.78 8.53 -2.07
CA GLU A 28 -3.95 9.90 -2.48
C GLU A 28 -3.00 10.25 -3.62
N GLU A 29 -1.74 9.89 -3.49
CA GLU A 29 -0.79 10.20 -4.54
C GLU A 29 -1.05 9.40 -5.80
N LEU A 30 -1.45 8.14 -5.67
CA LEU A 30 -1.79 7.34 -6.84
C LEU A 30 -2.95 7.95 -7.61
N VAL A 31 -4.00 8.39 -6.90
CA VAL A 31 -5.15 9.00 -7.55
C VAL A 31 -4.77 10.32 -8.19
N GLU A 32 -3.94 11.11 -7.54
CA GLU A 32 -3.47 12.38 -8.11
C GLU A 32 -2.72 12.17 -9.42
N ASN A 33 -2.06 11.05 -9.55
CA ASN A 33 -1.33 10.71 -10.76
C ASN A 33 -2.15 9.86 -11.72
N GLU A 34 -3.46 9.84 -11.51
CA GLU A 34 -4.44 9.22 -12.41
C GLU A 34 -4.34 7.70 -12.47
N PHE A 35 -3.80 7.10 -11.43
CA PHE A 35 -3.86 5.65 -11.31
C PHE A 35 -5.18 5.23 -10.69
N ARG A 36 -5.71 4.12 -11.15
CA ARG A 36 -6.90 3.53 -10.56
C ARG A 36 -6.46 2.52 -9.51
N VAL A 37 -6.93 2.72 -8.30
CA VAL A 37 -6.54 1.87 -7.20
C VAL A 37 -7.79 1.38 -6.48
N THR A 38 -7.83 0.10 -6.18
CA THR A 38 -8.91 -0.51 -5.42
C THR A 38 -8.34 -1.08 -4.14
N LYS A 39 -8.93 -0.69 -3.04
CA LYS A 39 -8.52 -1.18 -1.74
C LYS A 39 -9.37 -2.39 -1.39
N LEU A 40 -8.72 -3.48 -1.02
CA LEU A 40 -9.43 -4.66 -0.58
C LEU A 40 -9.62 -4.61 0.91
N SER A 41 -10.87 -4.74 1.34
CA SER A 41 -11.17 -4.85 2.76
C SER A 41 -11.38 -6.33 3.07
N SER A 42 -10.70 -6.80 4.09
CA SER A 42 -10.82 -8.18 4.49
C SER A 42 -11.29 -8.24 5.93
N THR A 43 -12.31 -9.04 6.18
CA THR A 43 -12.77 -9.29 7.53
C THR A 43 -12.44 -10.69 7.99
N GLY A 44 -11.87 -11.49 7.13
CA GLY A 44 -11.70 -12.91 7.40
C GLY A 44 -10.38 -13.33 8.00
N GLY A 45 -9.55 -12.37 8.37
CA GLY A 45 -8.22 -12.73 8.87
C GLY A 45 -7.31 -13.32 7.81
N PHE A 46 -7.72 -13.26 6.58
CA PHE A 46 -6.93 -13.77 5.46
C PHE A 46 -5.64 -12.97 5.31
N LEU A 47 -5.72 -11.68 5.56
CA LEU A 47 -4.56 -10.81 5.50
C LEU A 47 -4.03 -10.62 6.92
N LYS A 48 -2.73 -10.50 7.02
CA LYS A 48 -2.11 -10.26 8.31
C LYS A 48 -2.62 -8.93 8.85
N SER A 49 -2.94 -8.92 10.15
CA SER A 49 -3.39 -7.73 10.81
C SER A 49 -2.40 -6.59 10.64
N GLY A 50 -2.90 -5.40 10.36
CA GLY A 50 -2.05 -4.23 10.18
C GLY A 50 -1.62 -3.97 8.75
N ASN A 51 -2.02 -4.82 7.82
CA ASN A 51 -1.67 -4.65 6.40
C ASN A 51 -2.92 -4.51 5.56
N THR A 52 -2.76 -3.81 4.46
CA THR A 52 -3.84 -3.58 3.51
C THR A 52 -3.37 -3.98 2.11
N THR A 53 -4.26 -4.56 1.35
CA THR A 53 -3.96 -4.94 -0.03
C THR A 53 -4.64 -3.96 -0.98
N LEU A 54 -3.88 -3.51 -1.95
CA LEU A 54 -4.36 -2.61 -3.00
C LEU A 54 -4.17 -3.29 -4.35
N PHE A 55 -5.15 -3.09 -5.21
CA PHE A 55 -5.07 -3.55 -6.61
C PHE A 55 -4.93 -2.33 -7.50
N LEU A 56 -3.94 -2.35 -8.39
CA LEU A 56 -3.74 -1.31 -9.38
C LEU A 56 -3.72 -1.96 -10.75
N GLY A 57 -4.59 -1.50 -11.64
CA GLY A 57 -4.51 -1.85 -13.05
C GLY A 57 -3.75 -0.76 -13.76
N VAL A 58 -2.68 -1.11 -14.46
CA VAL A 58 -1.83 -0.11 -15.10
C VAL A 58 -1.42 -0.57 -16.49
N GLU A 59 -0.96 0.37 -17.30
CA GLU A 59 -0.32 0.03 -18.56
C GLU A 59 1.13 -0.34 -18.27
N GLU A 60 1.70 -1.08 -19.21
CA GLU A 60 3.06 -1.53 -19.01
C GLU A 60 4.04 -0.39 -18.79
N ASP A 61 3.87 0.71 -19.52
CA ASP A 61 4.79 1.84 -19.40
C ASP A 61 4.53 2.69 -18.16
N GLN A 62 3.48 2.38 -17.39
CA GLN A 62 3.19 3.08 -16.15
C GLN A 62 3.70 2.35 -14.92
N VAL A 63 4.22 1.14 -15.09
CA VAL A 63 4.60 0.32 -13.95
C VAL A 63 5.67 1.00 -13.12
N GLU A 64 6.70 1.54 -13.77
CA GLU A 64 7.79 2.17 -13.04
C GLU A 64 7.32 3.39 -12.25
N ASP A 65 6.44 4.18 -12.83
CA ASP A 65 5.91 5.34 -12.11
C ASP A 65 5.10 4.90 -10.89
N ALA A 66 4.30 3.86 -11.05
CA ALA A 66 3.53 3.36 -9.93
C ALA A 66 4.45 2.83 -8.82
N LEU A 67 5.49 2.11 -9.19
CA LEU A 67 6.43 1.58 -8.21
C LEU A 67 7.17 2.70 -7.48
N GLU A 68 7.49 3.78 -8.18
CA GLU A 68 8.11 4.93 -7.55
C GLU A 68 7.21 5.56 -6.49
N ILE A 69 5.93 5.70 -6.81
CA ILE A 69 4.98 6.27 -5.86
C ILE A 69 4.84 5.35 -4.65
N ILE A 70 4.75 4.04 -4.89
CA ILE A 70 4.65 3.08 -3.80
C ILE A 70 5.90 3.16 -2.92
N ARG A 71 7.07 3.19 -3.53
CA ARG A 71 8.32 3.27 -2.79
C ARG A 71 8.40 4.53 -1.95
N ALA A 72 8.01 5.66 -2.53
CA ALA A 72 8.10 6.94 -1.83
C ALA A 72 7.22 6.99 -0.60
N ASN A 73 6.07 6.32 -0.64
CA ASN A 73 5.11 6.38 0.46
C ASN A 73 5.25 5.25 1.46
N CYS A 74 5.91 4.17 1.07
CA CYS A 74 5.89 2.94 1.87
C CYS A 74 7.26 2.43 2.21
N LYS A 75 8.31 3.18 1.89
CA LYS A 75 9.64 2.63 2.08
C LYS A 75 9.88 2.32 3.55
N ARG A 76 10.66 1.27 3.77
CA ARG A 76 10.98 0.83 5.12
C ARG A 76 11.78 1.90 5.84
N ARG A 77 11.44 2.14 7.09
CA ARG A 77 12.08 3.18 7.88
C ARG A 77 11.98 2.85 9.35
N THR A 78 12.85 3.45 10.12
CA THR A 78 12.85 3.29 11.58
C THR A 78 12.13 4.47 12.19
N THR A 79 11.26 4.21 13.14
CA THR A 79 10.60 5.27 13.90
C THR A 79 10.75 4.97 15.38
N ILE A 80 10.62 6.02 16.18
CA ILE A 80 10.73 5.89 17.61
C ILE A 80 9.33 6.07 18.20
N THR A 81 8.88 5.03 18.90
CA THR A 81 7.57 5.02 19.50
C THR A 81 7.74 4.99 21.02
N PRO A 82 7.13 5.91 21.75
CA PRO A 82 7.17 5.83 23.21
C PRO A 82 6.35 4.63 23.67
N MET A 83 6.93 3.88 24.59
CA MET A 83 6.26 2.75 25.19
C MET A 83 6.13 2.96 26.67
N MET A 84 4.91 2.86 27.18
CA MET A 84 4.65 2.95 28.60
C MET A 84 4.95 1.62 29.24
N ASN A 85 5.71 1.65 30.33
CA ASN A 85 5.99 0.44 31.08
C ASN A 85 5.07 0.37 32.29
N PRO A 86 4.07 -0.52 32.28
CA PRO A 86 3.11 -0.58 33.37
C PRO A 86 3.68 -1.19 34.64
N GLN A 87 4.92 -1.65 34.63
CA GLN A 87 5.50 -2.29 35.81
C GLN A 87 6.07 -1.31 36.79
N TYR A 88 6.12 -0.03 36.46
CA TYR A 88 6.57 0.97 37.44
C TYR A 88 5.40 1.35 38.35
N GLU A 89 5.51 0.92 39.61
CA GLU A 89 4.39 0.99 40.51
C GLU A 89 4.16 2.36 41.13
N SER A 90 5.10 3.26 41.06
CA SER A 90 5.00 4.52 41.79
C SER A 90 4.12 5.52 41.09
N GLY A 91 3.32 5.11 40.18
CA GLY A 91 2.49 6.04 39.41
C GLY A 91 3.28 6.86 38.43
N MET A 92 4.55 6.62 38.33
CA MET A 92 5.37 7.30 37.36
C MET A 92 5.53 6.42 36.17
N TYR A 93 4.74 6.68 35.17
CA TYR A 93 4.87 5.98 33.90
C TYR A 93 6.03 6.62 33.17
N GLN A 94 7.06 5.85 32.97
CA GLN A 94 8.13 6.30 32.12
C GLN A 94 7.91 5.81 30.73
N SER A 95 7.93 6.75 29.81
CA SER A 95 7.90 6.47 28.41
C SER A 95 9.29 5.98 27.99
N ILE A 96 9.38 4.76 27.49
CA ILE A 96 10.64 4.22 27.03
C ILE A 96 10.66 4.35 25.52
N PRO A 97 11.64 5.05 24.95
CA PRO A 97 11.72 5.12 23.48
C PRO A 97 12.05 3.74 22.92
N LEU A 98 11.26 3.33 21.96
CA LEU A 98 11.44 2.05 21.31
C LEU A 98 11.63 2.27 19.82
N GLU A 99 12.73 1.80 19.29
CA GLU A 99 12.96 1.85 17.86
C GLU A 99 12.25 0.70 17.21
N ILE A 100 11.38 1.02 16.26
CA ILE A 100 10.68 -0.01 15.49
C ILE A 100 10.83 0.30 14.03
N GLU A 101 10.83 -0.77 13.24
CA GLU A 101 10.86 -0.66 11.80
C GLU A 101 9.44 -0.65 11.29
N VAL A 102 9.12 0.33 10.45
CA VAL A 102 7.79 0.45 9.86
C VAL A 102 7.93 0.62 8.37
N GLY A 103 6.83 0.40 7.67
CA GLY A 103 6.80 0.58 6.24
C GLY A 103 7.18 -0.67 5.49
N GLY A 104 7.53 -0.45 4.25
CA GLY A 104 7.76 -1.54 3.34
C GLY A 104 6.51 -1.88 2.55
N ALA A 105 6.71 -2.46 1.40
CA ALA A 105 5.62 -2.86 0.53
C ALA A 105 6.03 -4.12 -0.21
N THR A 106 5.07 -5.01 -0.40
CA THR A 106 5.26 -6.15 -1.28
C THR A 106 4.38 -5.95 -2.49
N VAL A 107 4.97 -6.02 -3.66
CA VAL A 107 4.24 -5.79 -4.90
C VAL A 107 4.40 -6.99 -5.79
N PHE A 108 3.26 -7.53 -6.23
CA PHE A 108 3.24 -8.59 -7.23
C PHE A 108 2.77 -7.97 -8.54
N GLN A 109 3.50 -8.24 -9.60
CA GLN A 109 3.12 -7.78 -10.93
C GLN A 109 2.71 -8.98 -11.75
N LEU A 110 1.50 -8.89 -12.33
CA LEU A 110 0.96 -9.96 -13.14
C LEU A 110 0.53 -9.40 -14.49
N ASP A 111 0.64 -10.23 -15.50
CA ASP A 111 0.07 -9.90 -16.81
C ASP A 111 -1.43 -10.11 -16.75
N ILE A 112 -2.16 -9.23 -17.42
CA ILE A 112 -3.60 -9.37 -17.57
C ILE A 112 -3.86 -9.84 -19.00
N ASP A 113 -4.37 -11.05 -19.12
CA ASP A 113 -4.73 -11.59 -20.43
C ASP A 113 -5.85 -10.79 -21.05
N GLN A 114 -6.91 -10.60 -20.29
CA GLN A 114 -8.11 -9.92 -20.77
C GLN A 114 -8.77 -9.24 -19.58
N MET A 115 -9.35 -8.08 -19.84
CA MET A 115 -10.13 -7.36 -18.86
C MET A 115 -11.48 -7.04 -19.48
N PHE A 116 -12.53 -7.41 -18.76
CA PHE A 116 -13.89 -7.20 -19.23
C PHE A 116 -14.62 -6.21 -18.33
N ARG A 117 -15.26 -5.23 -18.94
CA ARG A 117 -16.16 -4.34 -18.22
C ARG A 117 -17.56 -4.67 -18.70
N LEU A 118 -18.29 -5.35 -17.88
CA LEU A 118 -19.60 -5.87 -18.22
C LEU A 118 -20.72 -4.92 -17.82
#